data_0a30dbe1c27de4d9c1a79f203f21203f
#
_entry.id   0a30dbe1c27de4d9c1a79f203f21203f
#
_cell.length_a   1.000
_cell.length_b   1.000
_cell.length_c   1.000
_cell.angle_alpha   90.00
_cell.angle_beta   90.00
_cell.angle_gamma   90.00
#
_symmetry.space_group_name_H-M   'P 1'
#
loop_
_entity.id
_entity.type
_entity.pdbx_description
1 polymer ?
#
loop_
_entity_poly.entity_id
_entity_poly.type
_entity_poly.pdbx_seq_one_letter_code
_entity_poly.pdbx_strand_id
1 'polypeptide(L)'
;MSWPVALATGVHPQMTGRENARFIARINDVKDLATYEEAVQDFAEIGKRFDLPVKTYSSGMRARLVFACCINIHFDIYLIDEATSVGDPKFRRKARQALEVKAKQAGLIMVSHEMEQVREFCTSAIIIEDGQLNYYSDLEEGIAAYME
;
A
#
# COMPACT_ATOMS: atom_id res chain seq x y z
N MET A 1 -10.32 0.70 7.68
CA MET A 1 -8.88 1.03 7.63
C MET A 1 -8.14 -0.11 6.96
N SER A 2 -7.19 0.19 6.07
CA SER A 2 -6.38 -0.85 5.43
C SER A 2 -5.40 -1.48 6.44
N TRP A 3 -4.83 -2.64 6.12
CA TRP A 3 -3.52 -3.02 6.66
C TRP A 3 -2.44 -2.15 6.03
N PRO A 4 -1.20 -2.11 6.57
CA PRO A 4 -0.13 -1.35 5.95
C PRO A 4 0.10 -1.79 4.50
N VAL A 5 -0.06 -0.85 3.56
CA VAL A 5 0.13 -1.10 2.13
C VAL A 5 1.59 -1.49 1.90
N ALA A 6 1.82 -2.61 1.22
CA ALA A 6 3.13 -3.21 0.94
C ALA A 6 3.78 -4.06 2.06
N LEU A 7 3.24 -4.16 3.26
CA LEU A 7 3.68 -5.23 4.14
C LEU A 7 3.26 -6.58 3.55
N ALA A 8 4.24 -7.44 3.24
CA ALA A 8 4.02 -8.78 2.68
C ALA A 8 3.33 -9.76 3.67
N THR A 9 2.81 -9.24 4.78
CA THR A 9 2.02 -9.96 5.78
C THR A 9 0.61 -10.17 5.25
N GLY A 10 0.16 -11.41 5.28
CA GLY A 10 -1.21 -11.78 4.84
C GLY A 10 -1.28 -12.57 3.54
N VAL A 11 -0.15 -12.82 2.87
CA VAL A 11 -0.09 -13.65 1.67
C VAL A 11 0.45 -15.03 2.01
N HIS A 12 -0.35 -16.06 1.76
CA HIS A 12 0.05 -17.45 2.06
C HIS A 12 0.94 -17.99 0.94
N PRO A 13 2.17 -18.46 1.24
CA PRO A 13 3.16 -18.82 0.22
C PRO A 13 2.77 -20.03 -0.63
N GLN A 14 1.96 -20.96 -0.11
CA GLN A 14 1.52 -22.15 -0.83
C GLN A 14 0.33 -21.89 -1.76
N MET A 15 -0.41 -20.81 -1.54
CA MET A 15 -1.52 -20.39 -2.39
C MET A 15 -0.98 -19.64 -3.61
N THR A 16 -1.72 -19.69 -4.71
CA THR A 16 -1.45 -18.88 -5.90
C THR A 16 -1.72 -17.39 -5.62
N GLY A 17 -1.25 -16.50 -6.50
CA GLY A 17 -1.58 -15.07 -6.41
C GLY A 17 -3.10 -14.85 -6.45
N ARG A 18 -3.80 -15.57 -7.34
CA ARG A 18 -5.26 -15.52 -7.47
C ARG A 18 -5.98 -15.97 -6.19
N GLU A 19 -5.56 -17.08 -5.60
CA GLU A 19 -6.16 -17.58 -4.35
C GLU A 19 -5.93 -16.62 -3.20
N ASN A 20 -4.75 -16.01 -3.10
CA ASN A 20 -4.46 -14.97 -2.11
C ASN A 20 -5.33 -13.73 -2.34
N ALA A 21 -5.45 -13.24 -3.58
CA ALA A 21 -6.32 -12.11 -3.91
C ALA A 21 -7.77 -12.40 -3.51
N ARG A 22 -8.28 -13.58 -3.85
CA ARG A 22 -9.64 -14.02 -3.47
C ARG A 22 -9.83 -14.11 -1.95
N PHE A 23 -8.84 -14.63 -1.23
CA PHE A 23 -8.87 -14.69 0.22
C PHE A 23 -8.94 -13.28 0.83
N ILE A 24 -8.07 -12.37 0.37
CA ILE A 24 -8.04 -10.98 0.81
C ILE A 24 -9.37 -10.27 0.50
N ALA A 25 -9.94 -10.50 -0.69
CA ALA A 25 -11.23 -9.94 -1.06
C ALA A 25 -12.35 -10.39 -0.11
N ARG A 26 -12.39 -11.69 0.25
CA ARG A 26 -13.41 -12.25 1.14
C ARG A 26 -13.35 -11.69 2.55
N ILE A 27 -12.16 -11.54 3.13
CA ILE A 27 -12.01 -10.99 4.48
C ILE A 27 -12.33 -9.48 4.54
N ASN A 28 -12.38 -8.81 3.39
CA ASN A 28 -12.75 -7.39 3.27
C ASN A 28 -14.14 -7.18 2.64
N ASP A 29 -14.98 -8.22 2.61
CA ASP A 29 -16.36 -8.17 2.12
C ASP A 29 -16.54 -7.65 0.68
N VAL A 30 -15.53 -7.84 -0.17
CA VAL A 30 -15.61 -7.53 -1.61
C VAL A 30 -16.66 -8.44 -2.25
N LYS A 31 -17.70 -7.86 -2.84
CA LYS A 31 -18.86 -8.61 -3.36
C LYS A 31 -18.58 -9.23 -4.73
N ASP A 32 -17.93 -8.48 -5.62
CA ASP A 32 -17.55 -8.95 -6.95
C ASP A 32 -16.12 -9.45 -6.97
N LEU A 33 -15.95 -10.75 -6.67
CA LEU A 33 -14.65 -11.40 -6.63
C LEU A 33 -13.99 -11.47 -8.02
N ALA A 34 -14.78 -11.65 -9.08
CA ALA A 34 -14.24 -11.80 -10.43
C ALA A 34 -13.60 -10.49 -10.92
N THR A 35 -14.34 -9.39 -10.84
CA THR A 35 -13.82 -8.06 -11.20
C THR A 35 -12.62 -7.67 -10.33
N TYR A 36 -12.65 -8.00 -9.03
CA TYR A 36 -11.51 -7.72 -8.15
C TYR A 36 -10.26 -8.51 -8.54
N GLU A 37 -10.39 -9.82 -8.80
CA GLU A 37 -9.27 -10.68 -9.21
C GLU A 37 -8.63 -10.18 -10.51
N GLU A 38 -9.44 -9.80 -11.49
CA GLU A 38 -8.97 -9.21 -12.75
C GLU A 38 -8.21 -7.89 -12.49
N ALA A 39 -8.77 -6.99 -11.70
CA ALA A 39 -8.13 -5.72 -11.36
C ALA A 39 -6.79 -5.92 -10.64
N VAL A 40 -6.71 -6.89 -9.70
CA VAL A 40 -5.47 -7.23 -9.02
C VAL A 40 -4.44 -7.80 -9.99
N GLN A 41 -4.84 -8.72 -10.87
CA GLN A 41 -3.96 -9.32 -11.87
C GLN A 41 -3.37 -8.28 -12.81
N ASP A 42 -4.22 -7.38 -13.32
CA ASP A 42 -3.83 -6.32 -14.25
C ASP A 42 -2.93 -5.29 -13.56
N PHE A 43 -3.25 -4.96 -12.31
CA PHE A 43 -2.43 -4.00 -11.58
C PHE A 43 -1.05 -4.56 -11.23
N ALA A 44 -0.97 -5.80 -10.76
CA ALA A 44 0.27 -6.44 -10.33
C ALA A 44 1.28 -6.67 -11.48
N GLU A 45 0.81 -6.79 -12.72
CA GLU A 45 1.63 -7.03 -13.93
C GLU A 45 2.60 -8.22 -13.77
N ILE A 46 2.14 -9.32 -13.14
CA ILE A 46 2.94 -10.54 -12.95
C ILE A 46 2.60 -11.65 -13.96
N GLY A 47 1.67 -11.37 -14.87
CA GLY A 47 1.30 -12.22 -15.98
C GLY A 47 0.81 -13.61 -15.53
N LYS A 48 1.20 -14.66 -16.27
CA LYS A 48 0.79 -16.04 -16.00
C LYS A 48 1.22 -16.57 -14.62
N ARG A 49 2.16 -15.91 -13.96
CA ARG A 49 2.61 -16.31 -12.62
C ARG A 49 1.54 -16.04 -11.55
N PHE A 50 0.53 -15.23 -11.85
CA PHE A 50 -0.60 -15.01 -10.97
C PHE A 50 -1.30 -16.31 -10.54
N ASP A 51 -1.26 -17.32 -11.40
CA ASP A 51 -1.84 -18.65 -11.14
C ASP A 51 -0.81 -19.67 -10.61
N LEU A 52 0.38 -19.23 -10.22
CA LEU A 52 1.40 -20.07 -9.57
C LEU A 52 1.50 -19.74 -8.08
N PRO A 53 1.98 -20.71 -7.24
CA PRO A 53 2.17 -20.48 -5.82
C PRO A 53 3.14 -19.31 -5.52
N VAL A 54 2.76 -18.44 -4.57
CA VAL A 54 3.51 -17.23 -4.21
C VAL A 54 4.93 -17.53 -3.72
N LYS A 55 5.19 -18.71 -3.17
CA LYS A 55 6.55 -19.15 -2.83
C LYS A 55 7.54 -19.13 -4.01
N THR A 56 7.02 -19.16 -5.26
CA THR A 56 7.83 -19.10 -6.48
C THR A 56 8.07 -17.66 -6.97
N TYR A 57 7.51 -16.66 -6.28
CA TYR A 57 7.64 -15.26 -6.68
C TYR A 57 8.96 -14.67 -6.20
N SER A 58 9.50 -13.74 -7.00
CA SER A 58 10.53 -12.84 -6.50
C SER A 58 9.95 -11.90 -5.42
N SER A 59 10.83 -11.27 -4.62
CA SER A 59 10.40 -10.27 -3.64
C SER A 59 9.57 -9.15 -4.30
N GLY A 60 10.03 -8.64 -5.45
CA GLY A 60 9.31 -7.62 -6.21
C GLY A 60 7.94 -8.08 -6.71
N MET A 61 7.79 -9.31 -7.19
CA MET A 61 6.49 -9.86 -7.61
C MET A 61 5.53 -10.01 -6.43
N ARG A 62 6.04 -10.47 -5.28
CA ARG A 62 5.24 -10.57 -4.06
C ARG A 62 4.74 -9.22 -3.60
N ALA A 63 5.62 -8.24 -3.58
CA ALA A 63 5.28 -6.88 -3.21
C ALA A 63 4.28 -6.24 -4.17
N ARG A 64 4.39 -6.46 -5.49
CA ARG A 64 3.40 -6.03 -6.49
C ARG A 64 2.03 -6.65 -6.25
N LEU A 65 1.97 -7.96 -5.93
CA LEU A 65 0.72 -8.64 -5.61
C LEU A 65 0.06 -8.02 -4.37
N VAL A 66 0.81 -7.87 -3.27
CA VAL A 66 0.29 -7.32 -2.01
C VAL A 66 -0.23 -5.90 -2.20
N PHE A 67 0.56 -5.05 -2.88
CA PHE A 67 0.14 -3.70 -3.20
C PHE A 67 -1.14 -3.68 -4.06
N ALA A 68 -1.19 -4.50 -5.11
CA ALA A 68 -2.35 -4.61 -5.98
C ALA A 68 -3.60 -5.06 -5.23
N CYS A 69 -3.47 -6.03 -4.32
CA CYS A 69 -4.59 -6.46 -3.48
C CYS A 69 -5.13 -5.31 -2.61
N CYS A 70 -4.25 -4.54 -2.00
CA CYS A 70 -4.65 -3.45 -1.11
C CYS A 70 -5.29 -2.28 -1.87
N ILE A 71 -4.66 -1.83 -2.94
CA ILE A 71 -5.10 -0.63 -3.67
C ILE A 71 -6.44 -0.82 -4.40
N ASN A 72 -6.81 -2.06 -4.74
CA ASN A 72 -8.07 -2.39 -5.39
C ASN A 72 -9.24 -2.63 -4.41
N ILE A 73 -9.01 -2.51 -3.10
CA ILE A 73 -10.08 -2.46 -2.10
C ILE A 73 -10.35 -1.00 -1.74
N HIS A 74 -11.60 -0.69 -1.40
CA HIS A 74 -11.96 0.62 -0.89
C HIS A 74 -11.87 0.62 0.65
N PHE A 75 -11.07 1.55 1.19
CA PHE A 75 -10.95 1.78 2.61
C PHE A 75 -11.21 3.26 2.92
N ASP A 76 -11.74 3.55 4.10
CA ASP A 76 -11.89 4.93 4.58
C ASP A 76 -10.54 5.55 4.96
N ILE A 77 -9.56 4.72 5.35
CA ILE A 77 -8.20 5.14 5.72
C ILE A 77 -7.19 4.12 5.17
N TYR A 78 -6.17 4.61 4.46
CA TYR A 78 -5.02 3.82 4.02
C TYR A 78 -3.83 4.04 4.94
N LEU A 79 -3.19 2.94 5.36
CA LEU A 79 -1.91 2.97 6.10
C LEU A 79 -0.77 2.73 5.12
N ILE A 80 0.20 3.62 5.09
CA ILE A 80 1.38 3.53 4.23
C ILE A 80 2.63 3.50 5.11
N ASP A 81 3.38 2.41 5.01
CA ASP A 81 4.64 2.20 5.69
C ASP A 81 5.73 1.96 4.64
N GLU A 82 6.45 3.01 4.27
CA GLU A 82 7.51 3.02 3.23
C GLU A 82 7.13 2.34 1.89
N ALA A 83 5.83 2.22 1.61
CA ALA A 83 5.24 1.36 0.60
C ALA A 83 5.56 1.74 -0.86
N THR A 84 6.06 2.93 -1.12
CA THR A 84 6.30 3.41 -2.48
C THR A 84 7.64 2.94 -3.07
N SER A 85 8.50 2.32 -2.26
CA SER A 85 9.80 1.77 -2.68
C SER A 85 9.71 0.42 -3.39
N VAL A 86 8.48 -0.10 -3.59
CA VAL A 86 8.22 -1.46 -4.08
C VAL A 86 8.31 -1.55 -5.61
N GLY A 87 9.06 -2.53 -6.10
CA GLY A 87 9.15 -2.86 -7.52
C GLY A 87 10.15 -2.01 -8.31
N ASP A 88 10.08 -2.14 -9.64
CA ASP A 88 10.90 -1.34 -10.56
C ASP A 88 10.36 0.10 -10.71
N PRO A 89 11.13 0.99 -11.35
CA PRO A 89 10.73 2.39 -11.51
C PRO A 89 9.38 2.61 -12.21
N LYS A 90 8.99 1.70 -13.11
CA LYS A 90 7.70 1.78 -13.81
C LYS A 90 6.56 1.48 -12.85
N PHE A 91 6.70 0.40 -12.07
CA PHE A 91 5.67 0.01 -11.09
C PHE A 91 5.56 1.04 -9.97
N ARG A 92 6.67 1.60 -9.49
CA ARG A 92 6.65 2.68 -8.49
C ARG A 92 5.83 3.89 -8.93
N ARG A 93 6.00 4.33 -10.19
CA ARG A 93 5.16 5.43 -10.74
C ARG A 93 3.69 5.06 -10.76
N LYS A 94 3.34 3.85 -11.19
CA LYS A 94 1.96 3.34 -11.21
C LYS A 94 1.36 3.29 -9.80
N ALA A 95 2.12 2.78 -8.83
CA ALA A 95 1.72 2.70 -7.42
C ALA A 95 1.47 4.09 -6.83
N ARG A 96 2.38 5.05 -7.07
CA ARG A 96 2.26 6.43 -6.63
C ARG A 96 0.99 7.09 -7.18
N GLN A 97 0.73 6.98 -8.49
CA GLN A 97 -0.48 7.51 -9.11
C GLN A 97 -1.77 6.91 -8.52
N ALA A 98 -1.76 5.61 -8.25
CA ALA A 98 -2.90 4.94 -7.62
C ALA A 98 -3.13 5.45 -6.18
N LEU A 99 -2.07 5.67 -5.41
CA LEU A 99 -2.14 6.24 -4.07
C LEU A 99 -2.64 7.70 -4.10
N GLU A 100 -2.21 8.52 -5.04
CA GLU A 100 -2.71 9.89 -5.21
C GLU A 100 -4.23 9.93 -5.42
N VAL A 101 -4.75 9.01 -6.24
CA VAL A 101 -6.20 8.90 -6.44
C VAL A 101 -6.91 8.49 -5.15
N LYS A 102 -6.36 7.55 -4.40
CA LYS A 102 -6.95 7.08 -3.13
C LYS A 102 -6.88 8.13 -2.04
N ALA A 103 -5.76 8.84 -1.91
CA ALA A 103 -5.58 9.93 -0.93
C ALA A 103 -6.59 11.08 -1.11
N LYS A 104 -7.10 11.30 -2.33
CA LYS A 104 -8.17 12.28 -2.59
C LYS A 104 -9.57 11.80 -2.17
N GLN A 105 -9.75 10.51 -1.96
CA GLN A 105 -11.05 9.88 -1.70
C GLN A 105 -11.18 9.33 -0.28
N ALA A 106 -10.08 9.16 0.43
CA ALA A 106 -10.00 8.54 1.74
C ALA A 106 -8.92 9.20 2.61
N GLY A 107 -8.95 8.95 3.91
CA GLY A 107 -7.87 9.35 4.79
C GLY A 107 -6.59 8.54 4.51
N LEU A 108 -5.43 9.15 4.82
CA LEU A 108 -4.14 8.52 4.66
C LEU A 108 -3.28 8.76 5.89
N ILE A 109 -2.68 7.69 6.42
CA ILE A 109 -1.66 7.75 7.45
C ILE A 109 -0.39 7.17 6.84
N MET A 110 0.67 7.98 6.80
CA MET A 110 1.94 7.61 6.19
C MET A 110 3.06 7.63 7.24
N VAL A 111 3.87 6.58 7.24
CA VAL A 111 5.17 6.57 7.92
C VAL A 111 6.24 6.55 6.84
N SER A 112 7.06 7.59 6.78
CA SER A 112 8.12 7.71 5.78
C SER A 112 9.25 8.59 6.31
N HIS A 113 10.46 8.28 5.89
CA HIS A 113 11.64 9.14 6.06
C HIS A 113 11.93 9.99 4.80
N GLU A 114 11.14 9.82 3.73
CA GLU A 114 11.24 10.61 2.49
C GLU A 114 10.34 11.84 2.58
N MET A 115 10.89 12.99 2.98
CA MET A 115 10.11 14.21 3.20
C MET A 115 9.38 14.72 1.95
N GLU A 116 9.88 14.41 0.75
CA GLU A 116 9.18 14.74 -0.50
C GLU A 116 7.85 13.98 -0.61
N GLN A 117 7.81 12.71 -0.24
CA GLN A 117 6.57 11.94 -0.21
C GLN A 117 5.61 12.45 0.87
N VAL A 118 6.15 12.79 2.04
CA VAL A 118 5.34 13.35 3.13
C VAL A 118 4.67 14.66 2.67
N ARG A 119 5.40 15.56 2.01
CA ARG A 119 4.84 16.80 1.44
C ARG A 119 3.79 16.58 0.37
N GLU A 120 3.93 15.51 -0.40
CA GLU A 120 3.00 15.20 -1.48
C GLU A 120 1.66 14.65 -0.99
N PHE A 121 1.69 13.82 0.05
CA PHE A 121 0.51 13.06 0.49
C PHE A 121 -0.11 13.54 1.79
N CYS A 122 0.63 14.28 2.62
CA CYS A 122 0.21 14.65 3.97
C CYS A 122 -0.06 16.14 4.09
N THR A 123 -0.96 16.50 5.02
CA THR A 123 -1.30 17.90 5.34
C THR A 123 -0.93 18.27 6.77
N SER A 124 -0.62 17.29 7.61
CA SER A 124 -0.25 17.44 9.01
C SER A 124 0.74 16.34 9.41
N ALA A 125 1.43 16.51 10.52
CA ALA A 125 2.41 15.54 11.00
C ALA A 125 2.19 15.16 12.46
N ILE A 126 2.65 13.94 12.79
CA ILE A 126 2.77 13.45 14.15
C ILE A 126 4.21 12.99 14.35
N ILE A 127 4.88 13.51 15.35
CA ILE A 127 6.21 13.07 15.78
C ILE A 127 6.06 12.31 17.09
N ILE A 128 6.67 11.13 17.16
CA ILE A 128 6.72 10.31 18.38
C ILE A 128 8.17 10.34 18.88
N GLU A 129 8.38 10.95 20.04
CA GLU A 129 9.69 11.09 20.68
C GLU A 129 9.56 10.81 22.16
N ASP A 130 10.44 9.98 22.71
CA ASP A 130 10.46 9.57 24.15
C ASP A 130 9.09 9.08 24.67
N GLY A 131 8.29 8.43 23.80
CA GLY A 131 6.97 7.94 24.14
C GLY A 131 5.87 9.01 24.19
N GLN A 132 6.20 10.25 23.82
CA GLN A 132 5.24 11.35 23.68
C GLN A 132 4.87 11.56 22.24
N LEU A 133 3.61 11.97 22.01
CA LEU A 133 3.06 12.24 20.70
C LEU A 133 2.87 13.74 20.54
N ASN A 134 3.56 14.35 19.58
CA ASN A 134 3.46 15.75 19.24
C ASN A 134 2.75 15.90 17.90
N TYR A 135 1.59 16.56 17.88
CA TYR A 135 0.82 16.82 16.67
C TYR A 135 1.09 18.21 16.12
N TYR A 136 1.34 18.28 14.82
CA TYR A 136 1.55 19.51 14.06
C TYR A 136 0.46 19.63 13.00
N SER A 137 -0.39 20.66 13.12
CA SER A 137 -1.42 20.97 12.13
C SER A 137 -0.83 21.56 10.84
N ASP A 138 0.31 22.23 10.94
CA ASP A 138 1.13 22.65 9.82
C ASP A 138 2.20 21.61 9.54
N LEU A 139 2.23 21.11 8.30
CA LEU A 139 3.15 20.03 7.91
C LEU A 139 4.61 20.50 7.91
N GLU A 140 4.89 21.73 7.48
CA GLU A 140 6.28 22.23 7.41
C GLU A 140 6.85 22.50 8.81
N GLU A 141 6.01 22.94 9.76
CA GLU A 141 6.42 23.02 11.18
C GLU A 141 6.79 21.64 11.72
N GLY A 142 5.98 20.61 11.41
CA GLY A 142 6.28 19.24 11.82
C GLY A 142 7.56 18.70 11.17
N ILE A 143 7.78 18.96 9.88
CA ILE A 143 9.00 18.53 9.19
C ILE A 143 10.23 19.26 9.78
N ALA A 144 10.14 20.55 10.06
CA ALA A 144 11.22 21.30 10.66
C ALA A 144 11.60 20.73 12.05
N ALA A 145 10.61 20.46 12.90
CA ALA A 145 10.81 19.85 14.21
C ALA A 145 11.42 18.44 14.15
N TYR A 146 11.12 17.67 13.09
CA TYR A 146 11.70 16.33 12.89
C TYR A 146 13.18 16.37 12.46
N MET A 147 13.58 17.45 11.80
CA MET A 147 14.94 17.61 11.22
C MET A 147 15.94 18.23 12.22
N GLU A 148 15.49 18.77 13.36
CA GLU A 148 16.33 19.28 14.45
C GLU A 148 16.94 18.16 15.30
#